data_4034b6b0d44b1b24d3fdb083d38258f3
#
_entry.id   4034b6b0d44b1b24d3fdb083d38258f3
#
_cell.length_a   1.000
_cell.length_b   1.000
_cell.length_c   1.000
_cell.angle_alpha   90.00
_cell.angle_beta   90.00
_cell.angle_gamma   90.00
#
_symmetry.space_group_name_H-M   'P 1'
#
loop_
_entity.id
_entity.type
_entity.pdbx_description
1 polymer ?
#
loop_
_entity_poly.entity_id
_entity_poly.type
_entity_poly.pdbx_seq_one_letter_code
_entity_poly.pdbx_strand_id
1 'polypeptide(L)'
;MPTQPPSPDSKYDFSIDPPLLNSANPWATSYDDLKALYDCPHTGAVTIRTSLWNEFQQDPKLHQYTFFSSTIGHATSKVETSIAEGRGQVLPGETSSLNTLGYSPISFPDYMKVLGNMSESGQLNKVPAKPFIVSVTGTVFQVAACCTHLLELQNHPERFRWKPDGEYGDLVMMMEINLSCPNIPEKPPPAYDGEELYEYINAVSEAKQMAGIGNVIPLHVGIKTPPYTYAGQFETLIQALERSSALQGGCPISFITATNTLGSCLVLNESGQSALGSANGSGIGGLAGDALHPLALGNVKTIRESLDKSPFENLKKIAVIGVGGVSDAGGFRRMRRVGAMAVGVGTALGREGVKVFEKISEGLSEKHLQYE
;
A
#
# COMPACT_ATOMS: atom_id res chain seq x y z
N MET A 1 -3.57 -8.98 -26.35
CA MET A 1 -5.03 -9.14 -26.51
C MET A 1 -5.69 -8.04 -25.68
N PRO A 2 -6.73 -7.35 -26.13
CA PRO A 2 -7.38 -6.33 -25.33
C PRO A 2 -7.94 -6.98 -24.07
N THR A 3 -7.65 -6.38 -22.90
CA THR A 3 -8.26 -6.72 -21.61
C THR A 3 -9.77 -6.72 -21.78
N GLN A 4 -10.44 -7.78 -21.34
CA GLN A 4 -11.91 -7.77 -21.28
C GLN A 4 -12.35 -6.52 -20.53
N PRO A 5 -13.26 -5.70 -21.08
CA PRO A 5 -13.79 -4.56 -20.35
C PRO A 5 -14.43 -5.08 -19.06
N PRO A 6 -14.32 -4.33 -17.95
CA PRO A 6 -14.96 -4.70 -16.70
C PRO A 6 -16.45 -4.98 -16.98
N SER A 7 -17.01 -5.97 -16.27
CA SER A 7 -18.44 -6.30 -16.43
C SER A 7 -19.28 -5.02 -16.21
N PRO A 8 -20.40 -4.83 -16.93
CA PRO A 8 -21.25 -3.63 -16.82
C PRO A 8 -21.71 -3.30 -15.39
N ASP A 9 -21.61 -4.26 -14.48
CA ASP A 9 -22.02 -4.14 -13.07
C ASP A 9 -20.87 -3.81 -12.09
N SER A 10 -19.65 -3.54 -12.58
CA SER A 10 -18.53 -3.18 -11.71
C SER A 10 -18.67 -1.73 -11.23
N LYS A 11 -18.83 -1.53 -9.92
CA LYS A 11 -18.83 -0.21 -9.26
C LYS A 11 -17.55 0.58 -9.50
N TYR A 12 -16.43 -0.09 -9.73
CA TYR A 12 -15.08 0.48 -9.80
C TYR A 12 -14.51 0.36 -11.21
N ASP A 13 -13.66 1.31 -11.60
CA ASP A 13 -13.05 1.36 -12.94
C ASP A 13 -11.87 0.37 -13.11
N PHE A 14 -11.52 -0.38 -12.06
CA PHE A 14 -10.51 -1.44 -12.06
C PHE A 14 -10.89 -2.58 -11.11
N SER A 15 -10.20 -3.70 -11.23
CA SER A 15 -10.34 -4.84 -10.33
C SER A 15 -8.98 -5.37 -9.86
N ILE A 16 -8.96 -5.98 -8.68
CA ILE A 16 -7.84 -6.78 -8.15
C ILE A 16 -8.38 -8.19 -7.92
N ASP A 17 -7.86 -9.16 -8.66
CA ASP A 17 -8.36 -10.54 -8.61
C ASP A 17 -7.19 -11.55 -8.49
N PRO A 18 -7.17 -12.37 -7.43
CA PRO A 18 -8.07 -12.35 -6.26
C PRO A 18 -7.94 -11.02 -5.48
N PRO A 19 -8.98 -10.60 -4.70
CA PRO A 19 -8.99 -9.32 -3.99
C PRO A 19 -8.14 -9.34 -2.71
N LEU A 20 -6.92 -9.87 -2.82
CA LEU A 20 -5.93 -10.04 -1.78
C LEU A 20 -4.56 -9.65 -2.31
N LEU A 21 -3.81 -8.84 -1.56
CA LEU A 21 -2.51 -8.32 -1.96
C LEU A 21 -1.63 -8.03 -0.74
N ASN A 22 -0.36 -7.72 -0.94
CA ASN A 22 0.45 -7.10 0.10
C ASN A 22 0.23 -5.58 0.13
N SER A 23 0.27 -4.96 1.30
CA SER A 23 0.44 -3.51 1.43
C SER A 23 1.91 -3.14 1.25
N ALA A 24 2.23 -1.85 0.97
CA ALA A 24 3.60 -1.37 1.00
C ALA A 24 4.25 -1.65 2.36
N ASN A 25 5.31 -2.44 2.38
CA ASN A 25 6.00 -2.91 3.59
C ASN A 25 7.45 -3.32 3.28
N PRO A 26 8.29 -3.56 4.31
CA PRO A 26 9.69 -3.91 4.11
C PRO A 26 9.91 -5.23 3.34
N TRP A 27 9.00 -6.18 3.39
CA TRP A 27 9.08 -7.50 2.72
C TRP A 27 8.58 -7.50 1.28
N ALA A 28 8.51 -6.31 0.67
CA ALA A 28 8.21 -6.05 -0.73
C ALA A 28 9.21 -5.04 -1.29
N THR A 29 10.51 -5.24 -1.02
CA THR A 29 11.58 -4.30 -1.36
C THR A 29 12.48 -4.84 -2.48
N SER A 30 13.01 -6.04 -2.35
CA SER A 30 13.96 -6.61 -3.29
C SER A 30 13.27 -7.19 -4.53
N TYR A 31 14.06 -7.43 -5.58
CA TYR A 31 13.61 -8.15 -6.77
C TYR A 31 12.98 -9.50 -6.39
N ASP A 32 13.63 -10.26 -5.50
CA ASP A 32 13.17 -11.58 -5.10
C ASP A 32 11.86 -11.52 -4.30
N ASP A 33 11.69 -10.50 -3.44
CA ASP A 33 10.43 -10.26 -2.73
C ASP A 33 9.30 -9.99 -3.71
N LEU A 34 9.52 -9.08 -4.65
CA LEU A 34 8.52 -8.69 -5.65
C LEU A 34 8.16 -9.86 -6.57
N LYS A 35 9.18 -10.64 -6.96
CA LYS A 35 8.97 -11.86 -7.75
C LYS A 35 8.14 -12.89 -6.99
N ALA A 36 8.47 -13.18 -5.75
CA ALA A 36 7.73 -14.14 -4.93
C ALA A 36 6.26 -13.72 -4.73
N LEU A 37 6.00 -12.42 -4.53
CA LEU A 37 4.65 -11.87 -4.43
C LEU A 37 3.90 -11.93 -5.77
N TYR A 38 4.57 -11.64 -6.88
CA TYR A 38 3.97 -11.70 -8.20
C TYR A 38 3.64 -13.15 -8.60
N ASP A 39 4.52 -14.10 -8.31
CA ASP A 39 4.32 -15.52 -8.62
C ASP A 39 3.26 -16.18 -7.74
N CYS A 40 2.98 -15.63 -6.56
CA CYS A 40 1.96 -16.16 -5.66
C CYS A 40 0.57 -16.16 -6.33
N PRO A 41 -0.11 -17.31 -6.52
CA PRO A 41 -1.41 -17.37 -7.20
C PRO A 41 -2.54 -16.76 -6.35
N HIS A 42 -2.30 -16.54 -5.06
CA HIS A 42 -3.28 -16.05 -4.10
C HIS A 42 -3.26 -14.52 -3.92
N THR A 43 -2.43 -13.81 -4.70
CA THR A 43 -2.41 -12.33 -4.73
C THR A 43 -2.87 -11.81 -6.08
N GLY A 44 -3.72 -10.79 -6.09
CA GLY A 44 -4.22 -10.14 -7.31
C GLY A 44 -3.47 -8.87 -7.70
N ALA A 45 -2.60 -8.35 -6.82
CA ALA A 45 -1.72 -7.22 -7.07
C ALA A 45 -0.46 -7.31 -6.21
N VAL A 46 0.59 -6.57 -6.55
CA VAL A 46 1.81 -6.45 -5.76
C VAL A 46 2.09 -4.98 -5.47
N THR A 47 2.14 -4.59 -4.18
CA THR A 47 2.50 -3.24 -3.78
C THR A 47 3.98 -3.20 -3.39
N ILE A 48 4.79 -2.36 -4.07
CA ILE A 48 6.19 -2.17 -3.70
C ILE A 48 6.31 -1.38 -2.39
N ARG A 49 7.44 -1.51 -1.67
CA ARG A 49 7.73 -0.66 -0.52
C ARG A 49 7.79 0.80 -0.95
N THR A 50 7.16 1.69 -0.18
CA THR A 50 7.11 3.13 -0.49
C THR A 50 8.49 3.71 -0.74
N SER A 51 8.71 4.32 -1.89
CA SER A 51 9.96 4.92 -2.33
C SER A 51 9.87 6.45 -2.42
N LEU A 52 11.01 7.10 -2.29
CA LEU A 52 11.23 8.48 -2.65
C LEU A 52 11.75 8.55 -4.10
N TRP A 53 11.75 9.74 -4.69
CA TRP A 53 12.44 9.99 -5.96
C TRP A 53 13.94 9.67 -5.85
N ASN A 54 14.57 10.05 -4.73
CA ASN A 54 15.95 9.71 -4.40
C ASN A 54 16.00 8.57 -3.39
N GLU A 55 17.17 7.96 -3.25
CA GLU A 55 17.44 6.91 -2.27
C GLU A 55 17.20 7.39 -0.83
N PHE A 56 16.54 6.58 -0.02
CA PHE A 56 16.40 6.81 1.42
C PHE A 56 17.59 6.19 2.16
N GLN A 57 18.33 7.02 2.90
CA GLN A 57 19.47 6.57 3.69
C GLN A 57 19.00 5.84 4.95
N GLN A 58 19.18 4.52 4.98
CA GLN A 58 18.83 3.71 6.14
C GLN A 58 19.95 3.72 7.17
N ASP A 59 19.60 3.94 8.44
CA ASP A 59 20.48 3.75 9.59
C ASP A 59 19.94 2.56 10.42
N PRO A 60 20.71 1.46 10.56
CA PRO A 60 20.26 0.28 11.32
C PRO A 60 20.01 0.54 12.81
N LYS A 61 20.53 1.62 13.37
CA LYS A 61 20.26 2.01 14.77
C LYS A 61 18.95 2.74 14.96
N LEU A 62 18.44 3.35 13.89
CA LEU A 62 17.24 4.21 13.91
C LEU A 62 16.05 3.56 13.22
N HIS A 63 16.29 2.82 12.13
CA HIS A 63 15.26 2.28 11.25
C HIS A 63 15.09 0.77 11.51
N GLN A 64 14.26 0.45 12.48
CA GLN A 64 14.13 -0.88 13.06
C GLN A 64 12.66 -1.33 13.07
N TYR A 65 12.43 -2.62 13.24
CA TYR A 65 11.12 -3.18 13.56
C TYR A 65 11.26 -4.37 14.50
N THR A 66 10.17 -4.68 15.19
CA THR A 66 10.05 -5.88 16.02
C THR A 66 8.63 -6.41 15.96
N PHE A 67 8.49 -7.72 16.15
CA PHE A 67 7.20 -8.32 16.41
C PHE A 67 6.96 -8.40 17.93
N PHE A 68 5.71 -8.38 18.34
CA PHE A 68 5.34 -8.49 19.74
C PHE A 68 3.93 -9.06 19.90
N SER A 69 3.66 -9.60 21.08
CA SER A 69 2.32 -10.02 21.48
C SER A 69 1.60 -8.88 22.19
N SER A 70 0.44 -8.45 21.68
CA SER A 70 -0.41 -7.46 22.35
C SER A 70 -0.96 -7.96 23.69
N THR A 71 -1.00 -9.27 23.93
CA THR A 71 -1.42 -9.89 25.20
C THR A 71 -0.34 -9.76 26.27
N ILE A 72 0.93 -9.97 25.92
CA ILE A 72 2.08 -9.88 26.82
C ILE A 72 2.48 -8.40 27.01
N GLY A 73 2.37 -7.60 25.95
CA GLY A 73 2.59 -6.15 26.01
C GLY A 73 4.04 -5.71 25.87
N HIS A 74 5.00 -6.62 25.69
CA HIS A 74 6.40 -6.29 25.41
C HIS A 74 6.98 -7.13 24.28
N ALA A 75 8.07 -6.64 23.69
CA ALA A 75 8.79 -7.34 22.63
C ALA A 75 9.73 -8.38 23.23
N THR A 76 9.61 -9.61 22.78
CA THR A 76 10.47 -10.74 23.11
C THR A 76 11.32 -11.18 21.92
N SER A 77 10.90 -10.86 20.70
CA SER A 77 11.65 -11.10 19.48
C SER A 77 12.86 -10.18 19.35
N LYS A 78 13.87 -10.67 18.65
CA LYS A 78 15.03 -9.86 18.28
C LYS A 78 14.62 -8.68 17.40
N VAL A 79 15.17 -7.53 17.66
CA VAL A 79 15.01 -6.34 16.83
C VAL A 79 15.68 -6.56 15.48
N GLU A 80 14.94 -6.33 14.41
CA GLU A 80 15.39 -6.49 13.03
C GLU A 80 15.68 -5.12 12.42
N THR A 81 16.80 -5.03 11.71
CA THR A 81 17.26 -3.79 11.07
C THR A 81 17.33 -3.90 9.56
N SER A 82 17.50 -5.11 9.05
CA SER A 82 17.66 -5.41 7.63
C SER A 82 16.84 -6.64 7.25
N ILE A 83 16.27 -6.60 6.06
CA ILE A 83 15.54 -7.72 5.48
C ILE A 83 16.52 -8.73 4.86
N ALA A 84 17.72 -8.27 4.48
CA ALA A 84 18.77 -9.07 3.83
C ALA A 84 19.35 -10.17 4.76
N GLU A 85 19.23 -10.03 6.08
CA GLU A 85 19.76 -10.97 7.06
C GLU A 85 18.82 -12.16 7.36
N GLY A 86 17.70 -12.23 6.66
CA GLY A 86 16.68 -13.26 6.86
C GLY A 86 15.62 -12.83 7.89
N ARG A 87 14.55 -13.62 7.96
CA ARG A 87 13.49 -13.39 8.94
C ARG A 87 13.95 -13.91 10.28
N GLY A 88 13.93 -13.04 11.29
CA GLY A 88 14.16 -13.47 12.67
C GLY A 88 13.15 -14.51 13.12
N GLN A 89 13.46 -15.24 14.17
CA GLN A 89 12.54 -16.19 14.75
C GLN A 89 11.38 -15.42 15.41
N VAL A 90 10.18 -15.52 14.82
CA VAL A 90 8.94 -14.95 15.39
C VAL A 90 8.34 -15.97 16.35
N LEU A 91 8.07 -15.54 17.58
CA LEU A 91 7.48 -16.41 18.58
C LEU A 91 5.96 -16.57 18.38
N PRO A 92 5.39 -17.72 18.80
CA PRO A 92 3.94 -17.88 18.79
C PRO A 92 3.24 -16.76 19.58
N GLY A 93 2.18 -16.17 18.99
CA GLY A 93 1.42 -15.08 19.62
C GLY A 93 1.94 -13.66 19.34
N GLU A 94 3.11 -13.50 18.75
CA GLU A 94 3.62 -12.19 18.29
C GLU A 94 2.97 -11.80 16.96
N THR A 95 1.72 -11.38 17.02
CA THR A 95 0.87 -11.08 15.86
C THR A 95 0.83 -9.60 15.51
N SER A 96 1.45 -8.77 16.34
CA SER A 96 1.57 -7.33 16.16
C SER A 96 3.02 -6.93 15.87
N SER A 97 3.23 -5.74 15.32
CA SER A 97 4.56 -5.19 15.09
C SER A 97 4.63 -3.71 15.42
N LEU A 98 5.82 -3.27 15.85
CA LEU A 98 6.19 -1.87 15.96
C LEU A 98 7.34 -1.61 15.00
N ASN A 99 7.36 -0.43 14.37
CA ASN A 99 8.47 -0.03 13.51
C ASN A 99 8.79 1.46 13.61
N THR A 100 10.06 1.76 13.45
CA THR A 100 10.60 3.11 13.28
C THR A 100 11.19 3.28 11.88
N LEU A 101 10.78 2.42 10.94
CA LEU A 101 11.26 2.39 9.57
C LEU A 101 10.91 3.69 8.83
N GLY A 102 11.82 4.13 7.99
CA GLY A 102 11.57 5.11 6.94
C GLY A 102 11.13 4.44 5.62
N TYR A 103 11.43 5.10 4.53
CA TYR A 103 11.07 4.66 3.19
C TYR A 103 12.02 3.56 2.65
N SER A 104 11.79 3.14 1.41
CA SER A 104 12.65 2.16 0.74
C SER A 104 14.07 2.71 0.50
N PRO A 105 15.13 1.89 0.70
CA PRO A 105 16.47 2.24 0.25
C PRO A 105 16.59 2.25 -1.27
N ILE A 106 15.65 1.64 -1.99
CA ILE A 106 15.60 1.66 -3.45
C ILE A 106 14.82 2.88 -3.88
N SER A 107 15.42 3.73 -4.72
CA SER A 107 14.78 4.93 -5.28
C SER A 107 13.64 4.58 -6.24
N PHE A 108 12.73 5.53 -6.49
CA PHE A 108 11.69 5.34 -7.49
C PHE A 108 12.26 4.97 -8.88
N PRO A 109 13.28 5.68 -9.43
CA PRO A 109 13.85 5.29 -10.72
C PRO A 109 14.45 3.88 -10.75
N ASP A 110 15.04 3.45 -9.63
CA ASP A 110 15.62 2.10 -9.54
C ASP A 110 14.54 1.01 -9.44
N TYR A 111 13.42 1.27 -8.76
CA TYR A 111 12.26 0.39 -8.84
C TYR A 111 11.73 0.25 -10.27
N MET A 112 11.71 1.33 -11.05
CA MET A 112 11.30 1.24 -12.45
C MET A 112 12.22 0.32 -13.26
N LYS A 113 13.54 0.35 -12.98
CA LYS A 113 14.49 -0.61 -13.57
C LYS A 113 14.22 -2.05 -13.13
N VAL A 114 13.92 -2.26 -11.83
CA VAL A 114 13.58 -3.60 -11.30
C VAL A 114 12.35 -4.16 -12.01
N LEU A 115 11.26 -3.38 -12.12
CA LEU A 115 10.03 -3.80 -12.78
C LEU A 115 10.23 -4.00 -14.30
N GLY A 116 11.02 -3.13 -14.94
CA GLY A 116 11.43 -3.29 -16.35
C GLY A 116 12.17 -4.60 -16.58
N ASN A 117 13.16 -4.92 -15.75
CA ASN A 117 13.90 -6.18 -15.83
C ASN A 117 12.99 -7.41 -15.63
N MET A 118 12.00 -7.34 -14.72
CA MET A 118 11.01 -8.41 -14.54
C MET A 118 10.16 -8.60 -15.79
N SER A 119 9.76 -7.51 -16.47
CA SER A 119 9.01 -7.56 -17.72
C SER A 119 9.83 -8.17 -18.85
N GLU A 120 11.06 -7.68 -19.05
CA GLU A 120 11.97 -8.15 -20.11
C GLU A 120 12.43 -9.59 -19.95
N SER A 121 12.50 -10.10 -18.72
CA SER A 121 12.85 -11.51 -18.47
C SER A 121 11.72 -12.49 -18.75
N GLY A 122 10.56 -12.01 -19.21
CA GLY A 122 9.37 -12.83 -19.46
C GLY A 122 8.70 -13.36 -18.20
N GLN A 123 9.01 -12.78 -17.05
CA GLN A 123 8.47 -13.25 -15.75
C GLN A 123 7.07 -12.67 -15.45
N LEU A 124 6.58 -11.72 -16.24
CA LEU A 124 5.27 -11.10 -16.08
C LEU A 124 4.19 -11.71 -17.01
N ASN A 125 4.32 -12.98 -17.38
CA ASN A 125 3.46 -13.67 -18.35
C ASN A 125 2.14 -14.22 -17.78
N LYS A 126 1.62 -13.64 -16.69
CA LYS A 126 0.32 -14.07 -16.15
C LYS A 126 -0.84 -13.44 -16.93
N VAL A 127 -1.86 -14.23 -17.19
CA VAL A 127 -3.08 -13.77 -17.84
C VAL A 127 -4.27 -14.07 -16.92
N PRO A 128 -4.98 -13.04 -16.45
CA PRO A 128 -4.75 -11.60 -16.67
C PRO A 128 -3.47 -11.10 -15.99
N ALA A 129 -2.90 -10.01 -16.53
CA ALA A 129 -1.70 -9.39 -15.97
C ALA A 129 -1.99 -8.86 -14.55
N LYS A 130 -1.12 -9.23 -13.59
CA LYS A 130 -1.21 -8.79 -12.20
C LYS A 130 -0.58 -7.39 -12.08
N PRO A 131 -1.31 -6.36 -11.61
CA PRO A 131 -0.76 -5.01 -11.51
C PRO A 131 0.27 -4.89 -10.38
N PHE A 132 1.28 -4.03 -10.62
CA PHE A 132 2.13 -3.48 -9.58
C PHE A 132 1.55 -2.15 -9.10
N ILE A 133 1.37 -2.00 -7.79
CA ILE A 133 1.04 -0.74 -7.14
C ILE A 133 2.35 -0.09 -6.71
N VAL A 134 2.75 0.94 -7.44
CA VAL A 134 3.97 1.71 -7.17
C VAL A 134 3.69 2.71 -6.06
N SER A 135 4.11 2.37 -4.83
CA SER A 135 3.92 3.23 -3.66
C SER A 135 5.05 4.26 -3.59
N VAL A 136 4.68 5.54 -3.61
CA VAL A 136 5.60 6.68 -3.64
C VAL A 136 5.24 7.73 -2.59
N THR A 137 6.23 8.56 -2.24
CA THR A 137 6.05 9.75 -1.42
C THR A 137 7.12 10.78 -1.77
N GLY A 138 7.03 11.96 -1.18
CA GLY A 138 7.96 13.07 -1.41
C GLY A 138 7.23 14.40 -1.40
N THR A 139 7.84 15.45 -1.96
CA THR A 139 7.17 16.74 -2.18
C THR A 139 6.08 16.59 -3.25
N VAL A 140 5.15 17.54 -3.29
CA VAL A 140 4.09 17.61 -4.32
C VAL A 140 4.69 17.48 -5.73
N PHE A 141 5.79 18.21 -6.00
CA PHE A 141 6.50 18.14 -7.27
C PHE A 141 7.07 16.74 -7.58
N GLN A 142 7.69 16.09 -6.59
CA GLN A 142 8.24 14.74 -6.78
C GLN A 142 7.14 13.70 -7.05
N VAL A 143 6.01 13.80 -6.36
CA VAL A 143 4.86 12.91 -6.59
C VAL A 143 4.26 13.13 -7.98
N ALA A 144 4.13 14.40 -8.44
CA ALA A 144 3.70 14.70 -9.80
C ALA A 144 4.67 14.13 -10.84
N ALA A 145 5.98 14.25 -10.61
CA ALA A 145 7.00 13.67 -11.49
C ALA A 145 6.92 12.13 -11.56
N CYS A 146 6.69 11.46 -10.42
CA CYS A 146 6.43 10.01 -10.41
C CYS A 146 5.19 9.65 -11.23
N CYS A 147 4.10 10.41 -11.08
CA CYS A 147 2.86 10.20 -11.84
C CYS A 147 3.10 10.35 -13.36
N THR A 148 3.76 11.42 -13.78
CA THR A 148 4.10 11.65 -15.18
C THR A 148 4.96 10.51 -15.73
N HIS A 149 5.98 10.09 -14.99
CA HIS A 149 6.88 9.01 -15.42
C HIS A 149 6.13 7.66 -15.58
N LEU A 150 5.22 7.33 -14.65
CA LEU A 150 4.40 6.11 -14.76
C LEU A 150 3.44 6.16 -15.95
N LEU A 151 2.83 7.33 -16.21
CA LEU A 151 1.97 7.54 -17.38
C LEU A 151 2.75 7.36 -18.69
N GLU A 152 3.95 7.94 -18.78
CA GLU A 152 4.82 7.79 -19.95
C GLU A 152 5.25 6.33 -20.15
N LEU A 153 5.68 5.66 -19.09
CA LEU A 153 6.14 4.26 -19.14
C LEU A 153 5.01 3.32 -19.57
N GLN A 154 3.80 3.52 -19.05
CA GLN A 154 2.64 2.69 -19.34
C GLN A 154 2.11 2.88 -20.77
N ASN A 155 2.16 4.12 -21.29
CA ASN A 155 1.65 4.45 -22.63
C ASN A 155 2.72 4.43 -23.75
N HIS A 156 3.99 4.52 -23.38
CA HIS A 156 5.13 4.53 -24.27
C HIS A 156 6.24 3.59 -23.84
N PRO A 157 5.95 2.29 -23.61
CA PRO A 157 6.95 1.34 -23.11
C PRO A 157 8.18 1.25 -24.00
N GLU A 158 8.04 1.52 -25.30
CA GLU A 158 9.15 1.55 -26.25
C GLU A 158 10.24 2.60 -25.95
N ARG A 159 9.92 3.67 -25.20
CA ARG A 159 10.89 4.69 -24.81
C ARG A 159 11.80 4.25 -23.66
N PHE A 160 11.38 3.24 -22.92
CA PHE A 160 12.07 2.73 -21.75
C PHE A 160 12.68 1.34 -21.98
N ARG A 161 12.75 0.90 -23.27
CA ARG A 161 13.31 -0.38 -23.64
C ARG A 161 14.80 -0.43 -23.38
N TRP A 162 15.21 -1.36 -22.54
CA TRP A 162 16.62 -1.68 -22.29
C TRP A 162 17.17 -2.67 -23.32
N LYS A 163 16.28 -3.45 -24.02
CA LYS A 163 16.63 -4.38 -25.10
C LYS A 163 15.75 -4.13 -26.31
N PRO A 164 16.35 -3.90 -27.51
CA PRO A 164 15.60 -3.58 -28.75
C PRO A 164 14.67 -4.69 -29.23
N ASP A 165 14.96 -5.96 -28.94
CA ASP A 165 14.35 -7.16 -29.55
C ASP A 165 13.61 -8.04 -28.51
N GLY A 166 13.31 -7.56 -27.28
CA GLY A 166 12.65 -8.34 -26.23
C GLY A 166 11.13 -8.40 -26.41
N GLU A 167 10.52 -9.59 -26.25
CA GLU A 167 9.10 -9.72 -25.99
C GLU A 167 8.83 -9.24 -24.55
N TYR A 168 7.92 -8.29 -24.39
CA TYR A 168 7.56 -7.73 -23.07
C TYR A 168 6.33 -8.43 -22.55
N GLY A 169 6.37 -8.86 -21.28
CA GLY A 169 5.16 -9.14 -20.53
C GLY A 169 4.38 -7.83 -20.28
N ASP A 170 3.07 -7.95 -20.16
CA ASP A 170 2.17 -6.81 -19.92
C ASP A 170 2.42 -6.22 -18.51
N LEU A 171 3.33 -5.25 -18.40
CA LEU A 171 3.55 -4.51 -17.17
C LEU A 171 2.38 -3.55 -16.94
N VAL A 172 1.47 -3.93 -16.07
CA VAL A 172 0.35 -3.09 -15.63
C VAL A 172 0.73 -2.40 -14.31
N MET A 173 0.59 -1.09 -14.26
CA MET A 173 0.95 -0.30 -13.08
C MET A 173 -0.24 0.50 -12.55
N MET A 174 -0.25 0.66 -11.24
CA MET A 174 -1.05 1.60 -10.48
C MET A 174 -0.13 2.42 -9.59
N MET A 175 -0.56 3.56 -9.11
CA MET A 175 0.23 4.42 -8.22
C MET A 175 -0.46 4.56 -6.86
N GLU A 176 0.28 4.41 -5.77
CA GLU A 176 -0.18 4.73 -4.41
C GLU A 176 0.65 5.88 -3.86
N ILE A 177 0.01 6.97 -3.44
CA ILE A 177 0.67 8.10 -2.78
C ILE A 177 0.59 7.88 -1.28
N ASN A 178 1.72 7.61 -0.64
CA ASN A 178 1.80 7.44 0.80
C ASN A 178 1.97 8.80 1.49
N LEU A 179 0.87 9.39 1.94
CA LEU A 179 0.83 10.68 2.65
C LEU A 179 0.69 10.51 4.17
N SER A 180 1.02 9.36 4.70
CA SER A 180 0.64 8.95 6.04
C SER A 180 1.77 8.36 6.89
N CYS A 181 3.04 8.53 6.51
CA CYS A 181 4.16 7.98 7.27
C CYS A 181 4.33 8.75 8.60
N PRO A 182 4.17 8.10 9.76
CA PRO A 182 4.27 8.77 11.05
C PRO A 182 5.71 8.96 11.53
N ASN A 183 6.69 8.37 10.84
CA ASN A 183 8.08 8.26 11.30
C ASN A 183 8.98 9.39 10.78
N ILE A 184 8.43 10.40 10.10
CA ILE A 184 9.21 11.55 9.60
C ILE A 184 9.20 12.64 10.68
N PRO A 185 10.39 13.04 11.20
CA PRO A 185 10.48 14.07 12.23
C PRO A 185 9.91 15.42 11.77
N GLU A 186 9.32 16.14 12.71
CA GLU A 186 8.93 17.58 12.60
C GLU A 186 7.85 17.91 11.57
N LYS A 187 7.31 16.94 10.81
CA LYS A 187 6.24 17.19 9.86
C LYS A 187 5.07 16.23 10.09
N PRO A 188 3.84 16.73 10.39
CA PRO A 188 2.67 15.87 10.39
C PRO A 188 2.45 15.30 8.99
N PRO A 189 1.92 14.06 8.87
CA PRO A 189 1.59 13.49 7.58
C PRO A 189 0.59 14.37 6.80
N PRO A 190 0.83 14.64 5.50
CA PRO A 190 -0.04 15.50 4.69
C PRO A 190 -1.52 15.08 4.69
N ALA A 191 -1.81 13.80 4.88
CA ALA A 191 -3.19 13.31 4.95
C ALA A 191 -4.01 13.77 6.19
N TYR A 192 -3.39 14.47 7.13
CA TYR A 192 -4.09 15.15 8.24
C TYR A 192 -4.42 16.61 7.94
N ASP A 193 -3.85 17.19 6.90
CA ASP A 193 -4.09 18.58 6.49
C ASP A 193 -4.83 18.63 5.15
N GLY A 194 -5.98 19.30 5.13
CA GLY A 194 -6.85 19.33 3.96
C GLY A 194 -6.27 20.12 2.78
N GLU A 195 -5.52 21.17 3.04
CA GLU A 195 -4.88 21.96 1.98
C GLU A 195 -3.68 21.21 1.39
N GLU A 196 -2.79 20.65 2.25
CA GLU A 196 -1.69 19.82 1.76
C GLU A 196 -2.21 18.62 0.96
N LEU A 197 -3.22 17.91 1.47
CA LEU A 197 -3.82 16.78 0.75
C LEU A 197 -4.37 17.19 -0.61
N TYR A 198 -5.08 18.32 -0.67
CA TYR A 198 -5.61 18.84 -1.92
C TYR A 198 -4.49 19.22 -2.92
N GLU A 199 -3.38 19.79 -2.46
CA GLU A 199 -2.23 20.10 -3.32
C GLU A 199 -1.68 18.84 -4.01
N TYR A 200 -1.52 17.73 -3.29
CA TYR A 200 -1.10 16.46 -3.89
C TYR A 200 -2.10 15.93 -4.91
N ILE A 201 -3.40 15.99 -4.61
CA ILE A 201 -4.46 15.55 -5.53
C ILE A 201 -4.47 16.42 -6.80
N ASN A 202 -4.36 17.74 -6.65
CA ASN A 202 -4.34 18.67 -7.77
C ASN A 202 -3.12 18.42 -8.68
N ALA A 203 -1.94 18.23 -8.09
CA ALA A 203 -0.72 17.94 -8.85
C ALA A 203 -0.81 16.65 -9.67
N VAL A 204 -1.48 15.61 -9.14
CA VAL A 204 -1.79 14.40 -9.92
C VAL A 204 -2.77 14.68 -11.04
N SER A 205 -3.79 15.53 -10.81
CA SER A 205 -4.72 15.92 -11.86
C SER A 205 -4.01 16.64 -13.00
N GLU A 206 -3.14 17.59 -12.67
CA GLU A 206 -2.32 18.33 -13.66
C GLU A 206 -1.39 17.39 -14.43
N ALA A 207 -0.70 16.46 -13.76
CA ALA A 207 0.16 15.47 -14.39
C ALA A 207 -0.60 14.61 -15.40
N LYS A 208 -1.81 14.14 -15.03
CA LYS A 208 -2.68 13.36 -15.93
C LYS A 208 -3.15 14.17 -17.13
N GLN A 209 -3.46 15.47 -16.94
CA GLN A 209 -3.87 16.36 -18.04
C GLN A 209 -2.72 16.66 -19.00
N MET A 210 -1.51 16.91 -18.48
CA MET A 210 -0.31 17.16 -19.29
C MET A 210 0.10 15.94 -20.12
N ALA A 211 -0.10 14.73 -19.60
CA ALA A 211 0.19 13.51 -20.35
C ALA A 211 -0.73 13.29 -21.57
N GLY A 212 -1.80 14.10 -21.70
CA GLY A 212 -2.62 14.27 -22.90
C GLY A 212 -3.71 13.20 -23.10
N ILE A 213 -4.60 13.52 -24.04
CA ILE A 213 -5.82 12.77 -24.38
C ILE A 213 -5.51 11.44 -25.12
N GLY A 214 -4.24 11.14 -25.38
CA GLY A 214 -3.80 9.95 -26.13
C GLY A 214 -3.47 8.72 -25.27
N ASN A 215 -3.64 8.79 -23.95
CA ASN A 215 -3.32 7.66 -23.06
C ASN A 215 -4.36 6.54 -23.23
N VAL A 216 -3.96 5.46 -23.86
CA VAL A 216 -4.81 4.29 -24.11
C VAL A 216 -5.03 3.49 -22.83
N ILE A 217 -4.05 3.48 -21.93
CA ILE A 217 -4.10 2.74 -20.67
C ILE A 217 -4.18 3.74 -19.50
N PRO A 218 -5.27 3.75 -18.72
CA PRO A 218 -5.43 4.67 -17.60
C PRO A 218 -4.51 4.27 -16.43
N LEU A 219 -3.81 5.24 -15.84
CA LEU A 219 -3.11 5.06 -14.58
C LEU A 219 -4.08 5.26 -13.42
N HIS A 220 -4.37 4.19 -12.67
CA HIS A 220 -5.15 4.26 -11.43
C HIS A 220 -4.27 4.78 -10.30
N VAL A 221 -4.65 5.90 -9.71
CA VAL A 221 -3.91 6.54 -8.62
C VAL A 221 -4.71 6.45 -7.32
N GLY A 222 -4.05 6.07 -6.24
CA GLY A 222 -4.64 6.01 -4.92
C GLY A 222 -3.86 6.82 -3.89
N ILE A 223 -4.50 6.99 -2.72
CA ILE A 223 -3.91 7.63 -1.54
C ILE A 223 -3.88 6.62 -0.40
N LYS A 224 -2.74 6.51 0.29
CA LYS A 224 -2.66 5.76 1.55
C LYS A 224 -2.83 6.71 2.73
N THR A 225 -3.87 6.46 3.55
CA THR A 225 -4.20 7.29 4.70
C THR A 225 -3.54 6.79 5.97
N PRO A 226 -3.26 7.70 6.94
CA PRO A 226 -2.99 7.28 8.32
C PRO A 226 -4.27 6.68 8.94
N PRO A 227 -4.17 6.03 10.09
CA PRO A 227 -5.33 5.71 10.89
C PRO A 227 -5.96 6.99 11.45
N TYR A 228 -7.17 7.30 11.04
CA TYR A 228 -7.96 8.40 11.60
C TYR A 228 -8.63 7.96 12.90
N THR A 229 -8.66 8.85 13.89
CA THR A 229 -9.10 8.55 15.25
C THR A 229 -10.30 9.36 15.73
N TYR A 230 -10.71 10.40 14.98
CA TYR A 230 -11.91 11.20 15.26
C TYR A 230 -12.52 11.75 13.96
N ALA A 231 -13.81 12.17 14.04
CA ALA A 231 -14.64 12.55 12.89
C ALA A 231 -14.01 13.60 11.97
N GLY A 232 -13.43 14.66 12.54
CA GLY A 232 -12.86 15.76 11.75
C GLY A 232 -11.74 15.34 10.80
N GLN A 233 -10.99 14.28 11.12
CA GLN A 233 -9.95 13.76 10.21
C GLN A 233 -10.55 13.10 8.95
N PHE A 234 -11.68 12.39 9.10
CA PHE A 234 -12.40 11.83 7.96
C PHE A 234 -13.06 12.94 7.12
N GLU A 235 -13.62 13.97 7.79
CA GLU A 235 -14.19 15.14 7.12
C GLU A 235 -13.15 15.86 6.28
N THR A 236 -11.93 16.06 6.82
CA THR A 236 -10.80 16.64 6.09
C THR A 236 -10.47 15.87 4.81
N LEU A 237 -10.40 14.53 4.88
CA LEU A 237 -10.17 13.69 3.70
C LEU A 237 -11.28 13.88 2.65
N ILE A 238 -12.55 13.76 3.09
CA ILE A 238 -13.69 13.82 2.17
C ILE A 238 -13.80 15.20 1.53
N GLN A 239 -13.63 16.28 2.27
CA GLN A 239 -13.66 17.65 1.74
C GLN A 239 -12.57 17.90 0.69
N ALA A 240 -11.35 17.39 0.91
CA ALA A 240 -10.28 17.48 -0.09
C ALA A 240 -10.63 16.73 -1.39
N LEU A 241 -11.22 15.53 -1.28
CA LEU A 241 -11.69 14.75 -2.41
C LEU A 241 -12.88 15.43 -3.14
N GLU A 242 -13.85 15.97 -2.41
CA GLU A 242 -14.99 16.70 -2.98
C GLU A 242 -14.55 17.96 -3.70
N ARG A 243 -13.62 18.74 -3.10
CA ARG A 243 -13.01 19.90 -3.76
C ARG A 243 -12.31 19.49 -5.05
N SER A 244 -11.62 18.35 -5.07
CA SER A 244 -10.96 17.87 -6.28
C SER A 244 -11.93 17.41 -7.38
N SER A 245 -13.18 17.11 -7.04
CA SER A 245 -14.20 16.76 -8.02
C SER A 245 -14.61 17.93 -8.93
N ALA A 246 -14.29 19.19 -8.53
CA ALA A 246 -14.48 20.37 -9.33
C ALA A 246 -13.33 20.60 -10.33
N LEU A 247 -12.24 19.86 -10.27
CA LEU A 247 -11.12 19.95 -11.22
C LEU A 247 -11.56 19.49 -12.62
N GLN A 248 -10.86 19.99 -13.64
CA GLN A 248 -11.05 19.51 -15.00
C GLN A 248 -10.72 18.00 -15.08
N GLY A 249 -11.68 17.18 -15.46
CA GLY A 249 -11.57 15.72 -15.45
C GLY A 249 -12.05 15.05 -14.15
N GLY A 250 -12.46 15.82 -13.13
CA GLY A 250 -12.92 15.33 -11.85
C GLY A 250 -11.82 14.90 -10.91
N CYS A 251 -12.17 14.23 -9.82
CA CYS A 251 -11.20 13.68 -8.86
C CYS A 251 -10.31 12.62 -9.53
N PRO A 252 -8.97 12.79 -9.53
CA PRO A 252 -8.05 11.86 -10.19
C PRO A 252 -7.80 10.57 -9.41
N ILE A 253 -8.36 10.45 -8.19
CA ILE A 253 -8.12 9.34 -7.26
C ILE A 253 -9.08 8.18 -7.58
N SER A 254 -8.51 6.99 -7.77
CA SER A 254 -9.26 5.76 -8.07
C SER A 254 -9.43 4.85 -6.84
N PHE A 255 -8.53 4.94 -5.85
CA PHE A 255 -8.62 4.13 -4.64
C PHE A 255 -8.01 4.80 -3.41
N ILE A 256 -8.41 4.32 -2.24
CA ILE A 256 -7.84 4.71 -0.94
C ILE A 256 -7.37 3.46 -0.23
N THR A 257 -6.09 3.42 0.17
CA THR A 257 -5.54 2.38 1.04
C THR A 257 -5.69 2.82 2.50
N ALA A 258 -6.54 2.16 3.24
CA ALA A 258 -6.80 2.41 4.66
C ALA A 258 -6.49 1.12 5.47
N THR A 259 -5.44 1.13 6.37
CA THR A 259 -4.69 2.27 6.84
C THR A 259 -3.17 2.04 6.79
N ASN A 260 -2.37 3.07 7.02
CA ASN A 260 -0.97 2.93 7.42
C ASN A 260 -0.89 2.52 8.91
N THR A 261 0.32 2.42 9.45
CA THR A 261 0.58 2.13 10.86
C THR A 261 0.16 3.30 11.76
N LEU A 262 -0.29 3.00 13.00
CA LEU A 262 -0.65 4.01 13.98
C LEU A 262 0.62 4.57 14.63
N GLY A 263 0.89 5.84 14.45
CA GLY A 263 2.00 6.56 15.08
C GLY A 263 1.84 6.71 16.59
N SER A 264 2.85 7.29 17.24
CA SER A 264 2.88 7.59 18.69
C SER A 264 2.74 6.36 19.60
N CYS A 265 3.12 5.18 19.12
CA CYS A 265 3.09 3.93 19.88
C CYS A 265 4.49 3.55 20.38
N LEU A 266 4.53 2.97 21.58
CA LEU A 266 5.73 2.50 22.23
C LEU A 266 5.55 1.04 22.67
N VAL A 267 6.55 0.20 22.38
CA VAL A 267 6.67 -1.15 22.94
C VAL A 267 7.97 -1.23 23.73
N LEU A 268 7.90 -1.80 24.90
CA LEU A 268 9.07 -2.00 25.76
C LEU A 268 9.63 -3.41 25.56
N ASN A 269 10.92 -3.58 25.81
CA ASN A 269 11.55 -4.88 25.94
C ASN A 269 11.39 -5.44 27.37
N GLU A 270 11.85 -6.65 27.62
CA GLU A 270 11.77 -7.32 28.94
C GLU A 270 12.48 -6.55 30.05
N SER A 271 13.47 -5.71 29.74
CA SER A 271 14.17 -4.86 30.71
C SER A 271 13.46 -3.52 30.98
N GLY A 272 12.29 -3.29 30.37
CA GLY A 272 11.51 -2.05 30.54
C GLY A 272 12.04 -0.86 29.75
N GLN A 273 12.95 -1.07 28.83
CA GLN A 273 13.46 -0.03 27.91
C GLN A 273 12.70 -0.05 26.59
N SER A 274 12.81 1.03 25.81
CA SER A 274 12.28 1.03 24.42
C SER A 274 12.81 -0.16 23.64
N ALA A 275 11.91 -0.90 22.98
CA ALA A 275 12.31 -2.05 22.17
C ALA A 275 13.08 -1.65 20.90
N LEU A 276 12.85 -0.43 20.39
CA LEU A 276 13.47 0.07 19.15
C LEU A 276 14.25 1.35 19.38
N GLY A 277 15.22 1.61 18.51
CA GLY A 277 15.81 2.94 18.30
C GLY A 277 14.88 3.81 17.44
N SER A 278 15.08 5.12 17.50
CA SER A 278 14.42 6.11 16.64
C SER A 278 15.25 7.38 16.52
N ALA A 279 14.97 8.21 15.53
CA ALA A 279 15.73 9.43 15.25
C ALA A 279 15.81 10.40 16.46
N ASN A 280 14.75 10.47 17.27
CA ASN A 280 14.69 11.29 18.48
C ASN A 280 15.03 10.52 19.78
N GLY A 281 15.49 9.27 19.68
CA GLY A 281 15.88 8.42 20.80
C GLY A 281 14.74 7.89 21.66
N SER A 282 13.47 8.19 21.32
CA SER A 282 12.30 7.77 22.12
C SER A 282 11.91 6.31 21.90
N GLY A 283 12.25 5.71 20.75
CA GLY A 283 11.75 4.41 20.32
C GLY A 283 10.26 4.37 19.96
N ILE A 284 9.62 5.54 19.91
CA ILE A 284 8.22 5.68 19.47
C ILE A 284 8.15 5.43 17.95
N GLY A 285 7.16 4.63 17.53
CA GLY A 285 7.03 4.22 16.14
C GLY A 285 5.59 3.92 15.71
N GLY A 286 5.49 3.28 14.56
CA GLY A 286 4.21 2.88 13.94
C GLY A 286 3.78 1.48 14.36
N LEU A 287 2.62 1.38 15.00
CA LEU A 287 1.97 0.13 15.40
C LEU A 287 1.22 -0.49 14.23
N ALA A 288 1.39 -1.80 14.04
CA ALA A 288 0.67 -2.59 13.05
C ALA A 288 0.34 -4.01 13.56
N GLY A 289 -0.25 -4.84 12.70
CA GLY A 289 -0.68 -6.19 13.03
C GLY A 289 -2.01 -6.21 13.80
N ASP A 290 -2.25 -7.27 14.55
CA ASP A 290 -3.55 -7.54 15.19
C ASP A 290 -4.01 -6.40 16.10
N ALA A 291 -3.09 -5.74 16.80
CA ALA A 291 -3.43 -4.59 17.67
C ALA A 291 -4.05 -3.41 16.90
N LEU A 292 -3.77 -3.28 15.59
CA LEU A 292 -4.34 -2.23 14.74
C LEU A 292 -5.68 -2.62 14.12
N HIS A 293 -6.04 -3.92 14.09
CA HIS A 293 -7.17 -4.41 13.29
C HIS A 293 -8.52 -3.72 13.59
N PRO A 294 -8.94 -3.52 14.85
CA PRO A 294 -10.21 -2.85 15.13
C PRO A 294 -10.27 -1.41 14.60
N LEU A 295 -9.17 -0.66 14.74
CA LEU A 295 -9.08 0.70 14.23
C LEU A 295 -9.12 0.74 12.70
N ALA A 296 -8.41 -0.19 12.05
CA ALA A 296 -8.42 -0.31 10.59
C ALA A 296 -9.83 -0.63 10.04
N LEU A 297 -10.56 -1.54 10.69
CA LEU A 297 -11.97 -1.83 10.33
C LEU A 297 -12.86 -0.58 10.42
N GLY A 298 -12.72 0.19 11.52
CA GLY A 298 -13.45 1.44 11.72
C GLY A 298 -13.13 2.46 10.62
N ASN A 299 -11.85 2.59 10.25
CA ASN A 299 -11.41 3.50 9.19
C ASN A 299 -11.99 3.10 7.83
N VAL A 300 -11.84 1.84 7.41
CA VAL A 300 -12.39 1.34 6.14
C VAL A 300 -13.89 1.60 6.05
N LYS A 301 -14.65 1.25 7.12
CA LYS A 301 -16.09 1.46 7.17
C LYS A 301 -16.45 2.94 7.02
N THR A 302 -15.85 3.81 7.81
CA THR A 302 -16.16 5.24 7.82
C THR A 302 -15.82 5.89 6.49
N ILE A 303 -14.65 5.60 5.91
CA ILE A 303 -14.26 6.11 4.59
C ILE A 303 -15.24 5.65 3.53
N ARG A 304 -15.57 4.34 3.47
CA ARG A 304 -16.51 3.82 2.47
C ARG A 304 -17.89 4.46 2.58
N GLU A 305 -18.45 4.54 3.79
CA GLU A 305 -19.75 5.17 4.01
C GLU A 305 -19.75 6.66 3.66
N SER A 306 -18.66 7.38 3.94
CA SER A 306 -18.53 8.80 3.59
C SER A 306 -18.45 9.01 2.08
N LEU A 307 -17.70 8.19 1.37
CA LEU A 307 -17.65 8.20 -0.10
C LEU A 307 -19.01 7.87 -0.71
N ASP A 308 -19.74 6.90 -0.16
CA ASP A 308 -21.09 6.52 -0.65
C ASP A 308 -22.13 7.62 -0.43
N LYS A 309 -21.96 8.44 0.62
CA LYS A 309 -22.85 9.58 0.93
C LYS A 309 -22.51 10.85 0.18
N SER A 310 -21.33 10.93 -0.46
CA SER A 310 -20.92 12.12 -1.20
C SER A 310 -21.93 12.46 -2.32
N PRO A 311 -22.20 13.74 -2.56
CA PRO A 311 -23.02 14.17 -3.70
C PRO A 311 -22.35 13.94 -5.07
N PHE A 312 -21.05 13.63 -5.08
CA PHE A 312 -20.26 13.43 -6.31
C PHE A 312 -20.20 11.96 -6.69
N GLU A 313 -20.76 11.58 -7.84
CA GLU A 313 -20.80 10.19 -8.31
C GLU A 313 -19.39 9.58 -8.55
N ASN A 314 -18.42 10.39 -8.96
CA ASN A 314 -17.04 9.94 -9.13
C ASN A 314 -16.38 9.50 -7.81
N LEU A 315 -16.74 10.12 -6.67
CA LEU A 315 -16.22 9.71 -5.36
C LEU A 315 -16.81 8.36 -4.91
N LYS A 316 -18.06 8.06 -5.27
CA LYS A 316 -18.67 6.75 -4.96
C LYS A 316 -17.92 5.60 -5.64
N LYS A 317 -17.25 5.89 -6.77
CA LYS A 317 -16.42 4.93 -7.52
C LYS A 317 -15.01 4.75 -6.96
N ILE A 318 -14.57 5.55 -6.00
CA ILE A 318 -13.28 5.36 -5.34
C ILE A 318 -13.33 4.05 -4.55
N ALA A 319 -12.43 3.11 -4.88
CA ALA A 319 -12.31 1.85 -4.18
C ALA A 319 -11.59 2.03 -2.83
N VAL A 320 -11.87 1.17 -1.85
CA VAL A 320 -11.12 1.11 -0.59
C VAL A 320 -10.36 -0.20 -0.52
N ILE A 321 -9.03 -0.11 -0.38
CA ILE A 321 -8.16 -1.25 -0.08
C ILE A 321 -7.95 -1.26 1.43
N GLY A 322 -8.49 -2.28 2.11
CA GLY A 322 -8.45 -2.39 3.57
C GLY A 322 -7.14 -3.01 4.04
N VAL A 323 -6.40 -2.32 4.91
CA VAL A 323 -5.12 -2.78 5.47
C VAL A 323 -5.11 -2.60 6.99
N GLY A 324 -4.68 -3.62 7.72
CA GLY A 324 -4.45 -3.60 9.17
C GLY A 324 -4.88 -4.89 9.85
N GLY A 325 -3.90 -5.66 10.32
CA GLY A 325 -4.07 -6.85 11.16
C GLY A 325 -4.76 -8.05 10.51
N VAL A 326 -4.72 -8.16 9.19
CA VAL A 326 -5.23 -9.34 8.48
C VAL A 326 -4.14 -10.39 8.38
N SER A 327 -4.40 -11.58 8.92
CA SER A 327 -3.50 -12.73 8.95
C SER A 327 -4.19 -14.07 8.65
N ASP A 328 -5.52 -14.03 8.47
CA ASP A 328 -6.36 -15.21 8.22
C ASP A 328 -7.63 -14.86 7.42
N ALA A 329 -8.38 -15.90 7.03
CA ALA A 329 -9.65 -15.76 6.31
C ALA A 329 -10.71 -14.99 7.12
N GLY A 330 -10.70 -15.05 8.44
CA GLY A 330 -11.60 -14.31 9.32
C GLY A 330 -11.36 -12.81 9.22
N GLY A 331 -10.09 -12.38 9.31
CA GLY A 331 -9.67 -10.99 9.14
C GLY A 331 -10.02 -10.47 7.73
N PHE A 332 -9.75 -11.26 6.69
CA PHE A 332 -10.14 -10.93 5.32
C PHE A 332 -11.65 -10.69 5.21
N ARG A 333 -12.49 -11.61 5.73
CA ARG A 333 -13.95 -11.46 5.67
C ARG A 333 -14.44 -10.23 6.43
N ARG A 334 -13.85 -9.91 7.60
CA ARG A 334 -14.20 -8.69 8.36
C ARG A 334 -13.89 -7.45 7.53
N MET A 335 -12.72 -7.38 6.91
CA MET A 335 -12.31 -6.23 6.09
C MET A 335 -13.23 -6.05 4.86
N ARG A 336 -13.57 -7.15 4.17
CA ARG A 336 -14.55 -7.12 3.05
C ARG A 336 -15.94 -6.67 3.50
N ARG A 337 -16.40 -7.15 4.66
CA ARG A 337 -17.73 -6.81 5.21
C ARG A 337 -17.88 -5.33 5.54
N VAL A 338 -16.83 -4.65 5.92
CA VAL A 338 -16.85 -3.21 6.19
C VAL A 338 -16.65 -2.35 4.93
N GLY A 339 -16.56 -2.97 3.74
CA GLY A 339 -16.59 -2.28 2.46
C GLY A 339 -15.25 -2.19 1.72
N ALA A 340 -14.23 -2.92 2.16
CA ALA A 340 -12.99 -3.00 1.38
C ALA A 340 -13.22 -3.74 0.05
N MET A 341 -12.79 -3.19 -1.09
CA MET A 341 -12.79 -3.82 -2.41
C MET A 341 -11.72 -4.92 -2.50
N ALA A 342 -10.56 -4.67 -1.90
CA ALA A 342 -9.47 -5.63 -1.78
C ALA A 342 -8.83 -5.50 -0.39
N VAL A 343 -8.03 -6.50 0.01
CA VAL A 343 -7.45 -6.59 1.36
C VAL A 343 -5.93 -6.72 1.27
N GLY A 344 -5.23 -5.77 1.90
CA GLY A 344 -3.77 -5.75 1.95
C GLY A 344 -3.22 -6.33 3.25
N VAL A 345 -2.14 -7.11 3.13
CA VAL A 345 -1.45 -7.77 4.23
C VAL A 345 -0.06 -7.15 4.44
N GLY A 346 0.25 -6.77 5.67
CA GLY A 346 1.55 -6.22 6.06
C GLY A 346 2.30 -7.12 7.05
N THR A 347 2.07 -6.95 8.35
CA THR A 347 2.77 -7.67 9.45
C THR A 347 2.79 -9.18 9.27
N ALA A 348 1.67 -9.78 8.87
CA ALA A 348 1.57 -11.21 8.66
C ALA A 348 2.45 -11.72 7.50
N LEU A 349 2.64 -10.92 6.44
CA LEU A 349 3.63 -11.21 5.39
C LEU A 349 5.05 -11.26 5.94
N GLY A 350 5.41 -10.33 6.83
CA GLY A 350 6.71 -10.33 7.49
C GLY A 350 6.93 -11.58 8.36
N ARG A 351 5.89 -12.03 9.04
CA ARG A 351 5.94 -13.19 9.94
C ARG A 351 5.95 -14.53 9.20
N GLU A 352 5.08 -14.69 8.22
CA GLU A 352 4.78 -16.00 7.61
C GLU A 352 5.26 -16.10 6.15
N GLY A 353 5.71 -14.99 5.57
CA GLY A 353 6.06 -14.93 4.15
C GLY A 353 4.84 -15.00 3.25
N VAL A 354 5.07 -15.27 1.98
CA VAL A 354 4.00 -15.37 0.97
C VAL A 354 2.99 -16.50 1.25
N LYS A 355 3.32 -17.46 2.11
CA LYS A 355 2.42 -18.52 2.54
C LYS A 355 1.17 -18.00 3.27
N VAL A 356 1.23 -16.78 3.84
CA VAL A 356 0.05 -16.17 4.47
C VAL A 356 -1.11 -15.98 3.48
N PHE A 357 -0.83 -15.72 2.21
CA PHE A 357 -1.86 -15.56 1.18
C PHE A 357 -2.55 -16.89 0.84
N GLU A 358 -1.79 -17.98 0.75
CA GLU A 358 -2.32 -19.33 0.60
C GLU A 358 -3.25 -19.70 1.79
N LYS A 359 -2.76 -19.55 3.02
CA LYS A 359 -3.51 -19.76 4.26
C LYS A 359 -4.84 -18.99 4.30
N ILE A 360 -4.83 -17.72 3.89
CA ILE A 360 -6.05 -16.91 3.82
C ILE A 360 -7.01 -17.49 2.78
N SER A 361 -6.52 -17.81 1.58
CA SER A 361 -7.33 -18.34 0.47
C SER A 361 -7.94 -19.70 0.79
N GLU A 362 -7.17 -20.62 1.35
CA GLU A 362 -7.66 -21.93 1.81
C GLU A 362 -8.77 -21.79 2.85
N GLY A 363 -8.54 -20.96 3.88
CA GLY A 363 -9.56 -20.70 4.90
C GLY A 363 -10.79 -19.95 4.39
N LEU A 364 -10.74 -19.32 3.21
CA LEU A 364 -11.93 -18.79 2.54
C LEU A 364 -12.74 -19.89 1.86
N SER A 365 -12.07 -20.90 1.32
CA SER A 365 -12.69 -22.06 0.63
C SER A 365 -13.36 -23.05 1.60
N GLU A 366 -12.76 -23.30 2.75
CA GLU A 366 -13.25 -24.31 3.72
C GLU A 366 -14.61 -23.95 4.36
N LYS A 367 -14.97 -22.68 4.51
CA LYS A 367 -16.25 -22.28 5.15
C LYS A 367 -17.47 -22.30 4.24
N HIS A 368 -17.32 -22.52 2.93
CA HIS A 368 -18.48 -22.86 2.09
C HIS A 368 -19.04 -24.25 2.38
N LEU A 369 -18.29 -25.13 3.05
CA LEU A 369 -18.73 -26.50 3.39
C LEU A 369 -19.44 -26.62 4.75
N GLN A 370 -19.53 -25.54 5.56
CA GLN A 370 -20.12 -25.63 6.93
C GLN A 370 -21.49 -24.94 7.06
N TYR A 371 -22.06 -24.38 5.99
CA TYR A 371 -23.34 -23.67 6.02
C TYR A 371 -24.29 -24.07 4.87
N GLU A 372 -24.15 -25.28 4.33
CA GLU A 372 -25.20 -25.95 3.53
C GLU A 372 -25.94 -26.98 4.45
#